data_c50091e7875481f15389a2ac9b921440
#
_entry.id   c50091e7875481f15389a2ac9b921440
#
_cell.length_a   1.000
_cell.length_b   1.000
_cell.length_c   1.000
_cell.angle_alpha   90.00
_cell.angle_beta   90.00
_cell.angle_gamma   90.00
#
_symmetry.space_group_name_H-M   'P 1'
#
loop_
_entity.id
_entity.type
_entity.pdbx_description
1 polymer ?
#
loop_
_entity_poly.entity_id
_entity_poly.type
_entity_poly.pdbx_seq_one_letter_code
_entity_poly.pdbx_strand_id
1 'polypeptide(L)'
;MTNSAIPVEKQQKTMTKERQFKGLSMAERQQARREKLIEAGIQAYGTHGFFSVTVKDICTEAKLTERYFYESFKKSEHLFQTIFLKLIDELQQNVMQAMMQASSDPKKMIEAGLTALLTTLRDNPRMARIIYIDAMLVQELHNQATIHETMGRFDRMIQAFVMLMMPNLSRSEQEISLVSTGLNGYVTQIAIRWVMSGFKQSMEEVLSSCSIVFLALFESFSDKK
;
A
#
# COMPACT_ATOMS: atom_id res chain seq x y z
N MET A 1 -12.03 -77.10 -1.01
CA MET A 1 -13.00 -76.04 -1.36
C MET A 1 -13.15 -75.13 -0.15
N THR A 2 -12.24 -74.26 0.11
CA THR A 2 -12.32 -73.33 1.23
C THR A 2 -11.83 -71.98 0.81
N ASN A 3 -12.76 -71.07 0.77
CA ASN A 3 -12.62 -69.67 0.41
C ASN A 3 -12.00 -68.94 1.62
N SER A 4 -10.80 -68.38 1.49
CA SER A 4 -10.13 -67.61 2.55
C SER A 4 -10.18 -66.13 2.15
N ALA A 5 -11.03 -65.39 2.83
CA ALA A 5 -11.15 -63.94 2.71
C ALA A 5 -9.97 -63.25 3.48
N ILE A 6 -9.26 -62.36 2.82
CA ILE A 6 -8.24 -61.48 3.38
C ILE A 6 -8.94 -60.29 4.06
N PRO A 7 -8.56 -59.89 5.30
CA PRO A 7 -9.13 -58.71 5.96
C PRO A 7 -8.53 -57.41 5.39
N VAL A 8 -9.40 -56.46 5.10
CA VAL A 8 -9.07 -55.10 4.72
C VAL A 8 -8.50 -54.35 5.94
N GLU A 9 -7.23 -54.03 5.92
CA GLU A 9 -6.52 -53.29 6.95
C GLU A 9 -6.95 -51.84 6.91
N LYS A 10 -7.46 -51.33 8.03
CA LYS A 10 -7.88 -49.96 8.25
C LYS A 10 -6.68 -49.05 8.19
N GLN A 11 -6.54 -48.26 7.14
CA GLN A 11 -5.69 -47.08 7.14
C GLN A 11 -6.29 -46.00 8.05
N GLN A 12 -5.85 -45.99 9.30
CA GLN A 12 -6.08 -44.88 10.23
C GLN A 12 -5.21 -43.69 9.77
N LYS A 13 -5.83 -42.70 9.13
CA LYS A 13 -5.28 -41.37 8.96
C LYS A 13 -5.07 -40.75 10.36
N THR A 14 -3.85 -40.70 10.82
CA THR A 14 -3.43 -39.91 11.98
C THR A 14 -3.52 -38.44 11.61
N MET A 15 -4.68 -37.82 11.82
CA MET A 15 -4.79 -36.37 11.88
C MET A 15 -4.10 -35.91 13.17
N THR A 16 -2.95 -35.28 13.02
CA THR A 16 -2.21 -34.64 14.13
C THR A 16 -3.10 -33.52 14.67
N LYS A 17 -3.69 -33.76 15.85
CA LYS A 17 -4.49 -32.77 16.58
C LYS A 17 -3.56 -31.65 17.02
N GLU A 18 -3.55 -30.52 16.29
CA GLU A 18 -2.85 -29.31 16.74
C GLU A 18 -3.37 -28.93 18.13
N ARG A 19 -2.44 -28.83 19.08
CA ARG A 19 -2.76 -28.40 20.44
C ARG A 19 -3.21 -26.95 20.43
N GLN A 20 -4.51 -26.71 20.58
CA GLN A 20 -5.09 -25.41 20.83
C GLN A 20 -4.74 -24.96 22.27
N PHE A 21 -3.91 -23.93 22.40
CA PHE A 21 -3.67 -23.24 23.66
C PHE A 21 -4.37 -21.88 23.60
N LYS A 22 -5.35 -21.63 24.47
CA LYS A 22 -6.24 -20.44 24.49
C LYS A 22 -7.06 -20.23 23.21
N GLY A 23 -7.52 -21.28 22.53
CA GLY A 23 -8.44 -21.18 21.40
C GLY A 23 -7.81 -20.85 20.04
N LEU A 24 -6.52 -20.48 19.95
CA LEU A 24 -5.85 -20.18 18.70
C LEU A 24 -4.89 -21.29 18.28
N SER A 25 -4.88 -21.62 16.98
CA SER A 25 -3.91 -22.52 16.35
C SER A 25 -2.48 -21.92 16.39
N MET A 26 -1.47 -22.74 16.09
CA MET A 26 -0.09 -22.26 15.98
C MET A 26 0.05 -21.21 14.88
N ALA A 27 -0.59 -21.41 13.73
CA ALA A 27 -0.58 -20.49 12.59
C ALA A 27 -1.20 -19.14 12.94
N GLU A 28 -2.37 -19.13 13.60
CA GLU A 28 -3.04 -17.91 14.05
C GLU A 28 -2.18 -17.12 15.05
N ARG A 29 -1.50 -17.80 15.96
CA ARG A 29 -0.57 -17.15 16.89
C ARG A 29 0.66 -16.55 16.18
N GLN A 30 1.18 -17.23 15.17
CA GLN A 30 2.28 -16.73 14.37
C GLN A 30 1.84 -15.48 13.58
N GLN A 31 0.66 -15.53 12.97
CA GLN A 31 0.09 -14.38 12.24
C GLN A 31 -0.16 -13.20 13.18
N ALA A 32 -0.74 -13.43 14.37
CA ALA A 32 -0.96 -12.37 15.35
C ALA A 32 0.35 -11.69 15.81
N ARG A 33 1.44 -12.48 15.97
CA ARG A 33 2.77 -11.90 16.26
C ARG A 33 3.32 -11.11 15.09
N ARG A 34 3.14 -11.60 13.87
CA ARG A 34 3.58 -10.92 12.65
C ARG A 34 2.88 -9.56 12.50
N GLU A 35 1.57 -9.49 12.74
CA GLU A 35 0.82 -8.22 12.70
C GLU A 35 1.31 -7.24 13.78
N LYS A 36 1.59 -7.70 15.00
CA LYS A 36 2.17 -6.84 16.06
C LYS A 36 3.52 -6.25 15.67
N LEU A 37 4.37 -7.02 14.97
CA LEU A 37 5.65 -6.52 14.47
C LEU A 37 5.46 -5.48 13.36
N ILE A 38 4.47 -5.66 12.49
CA ILE A 38 4.11 -4.69 11.45
C ILE A 38 3.63 -3.38 12.09
N GLU A 39 2.71 -3.45 13.06
CA GLU A 39 2.20 -2.27 13.78
C GLU A 39 3.32 -1.54 14.52
N ALA A 40 4.17 -2.26 15.26
CA ALA A 40 5.33 -1.71 15.93
C ALA A 40 6.32 -1.07 14.95
N GLY A 41 6.55 -1.71 13.80
CA GLY A 41 7.36 -1.15 12.73
C GLY A 41 6.80 0.14 12.15
N ILE A 42 5.48 0.23 11.93
CA ILE A 42 4.82 1.48 11.48
C ILE A 42 5.04 2.60 12.50
N GLN A 43 4.88 2.31 13.79
CA GLN A 43 5.11 3.29 14.86
C GLN A 43 6.58 3.74 14.91
N ALA A 44 7.51 2.79 14.94
CA ALA A 44 8.93 3.07 15.08
C ALA A 44 9.51 3.77 13.84
N TYR A 45 9.33 3.22 12.65
CA TYR A 45 9.85 3.81 11.41
C TYR A 45 9.17 5.15 11.10
N GLY A 46 7.84 5.24 11.24
CA GLY A 46 7.11 6.47 10.98
C GLY A 46 7.48 7.62 11.94
N THR A 47 7.97 7.31 13.13
CA THR A 47 8.38 8.31 14.12
C THR A 47 9.87 8.68 13.98
N HIS A 48 10.76 7.68 13.87
CA HIS A 48 12.21 7.87 13.96
C HIS A 48 12.93 7.72 12.62
N GLY A 49 12.27 7.15 11.62
CA GLY A 49 12.86 6.79 10.32
C GLY A 49 13.51 5.42 10.32
N PHE A 50 13.58 4.81 9.14
CA PHE A 50 14.07 3.44 8.95
C PHE A 50 15.49 3.23 9.52
N PHE A 51 16.42 4.13 9.21
CA PHE A 51 17.85 3.98 9.58
C PHE A 51 18.15 4.20 11.07
N SER A 52 17.21 4.80 11.82
CA SER A 52 17.38 5.07 13.25
C SER A 52 16.75 4.00 14.14
N VAL A 53 16.12 2.98 13.56
CA VAL A 53 15.35 1.96 14.30
C VAL A 53 16.01 0.59 14.14
N THR A 54 16.27 -0.08 15.25
CA THR A 54 16.83 -1.43 15.29
C THR A 54 15.73 -2.50 15.43
N VAL A 55 16.05 -3.76 15.12
CA VAL A 55 15.16 -4.91 15.38
C VAL A 55 14.76 -4.98 16.85
N LYS A 56 15.67 -4.64 17.76
CA LYS A 56 15.43 -4.63 19.20
C LYS A 56 14.38 -3.60 19.59
N ASP A 57 14.41 -2.41 18.99
CA ASP A 57 13.42 -1.34 19.23
C ASP A 57 12.02 -1.79 18.79
N ILE A 58 11.91 -2.40 17.61
CA ILE A 58 10.66 -2.95 17.09
C ILE A 58 10.12 -4.05 18.00
N CYS A 59 10.99 -4.98 18.46
CA CYS A 59 10.58 -6.04 19.35
C CYS A 59 10.13 -5.52 20.73
N THR A 60 10.77 -4.47 21.23
CA THR A 60 10.38 -3.79 22.47
C THR A 60 8.99 -3.18 22.34
N GLU A 61 8.74 -2.44 21.26
CA GLU A 61 7.43 -1.83 20.96
C GLU A 61 6.35 -2.90 20.80
N ALA A 62 6.64 -3.99 20.08
CA ALA A 62 5.72 -5.10 19.86
C ALA A 62 5.49 -5.97 21.13
N LYS A 63 6.28 -5.78 22.18
CA LYS A 63 6.34 -6.65 23.39
C LYS A 63 6.61 -8.11 23.01
N LEU A 64 7.56 -8.31 22.08
CA LEU A 64 8.00 -9.62 21.59
C LEU A 64 9.52 -9.74 21.71
N THR A 65 10.02 -10.97 21.63
CA THR A 65 11.46 -11.24 21.57
C THR A 65 11.97 -11.23 20.13
N GLU A 66 13.25 -10.97 19.93
CA GLU A 66 13.89 -11.00 18.60
C GLU A 66 13.75 -12.36 17.90
N ARG A 67 13.64 -13.46 18.64
CA ARG A 67 13.34 -14.77 18.06
C ARG A 67 12.06 -14.73 17.22
N TYR A 68 10.98 -14.10 17.71
CA TYR A 68 9.72 -13.98 16.97
C TYR A 68 9.82 -13.04 15.77
N PHE A 69 10.72 -12.06 15.84
CA PHE A 69 11.03 -11.24 14.67
C PHE A 69 11.62 -12.12 13.55
N TYR A 70 12.67 -12.86 13.85
CA TYR A 70 13.35 -13.71 12.85
C TYR A 70 12.53 -14.92 12.39
N GLU A 71 11.52 -15.34 13.15
CA GLU A 71 10.50 -16.30 12.68
C GLU A 71 9.59 -15.70 11.59
N SER A 72 9.40 -14.36 11.56
CA SER A 72 8.49 -13.64 10.66
C SER A 72 9.19 -12.89 9.53
N PHE A 73 10.36 -12.34 9.79
CA PHE A 73 11.12 -11.48 8.88
C PHE A 73 12.61 -11.80 8.96
N LYS A 74 13.26 -11.97 7.78
CA LYS A 74 14.71 -12.29 7.74
C LYS A 74 15.59 -11.10 8.15
N LYS A 75 15.13 -9.86 7.88
CA LYS A 75 15.83 -8.60 8.16
C LYS A 75 14.86 -7.43 8.22
N SER A 76 15.32 -6.29 8.72
CA SER A 76 14.52 -5.06 8.85
C SER A 76 13.90 -4.59 7.54
N GLU A 77 14.61 -4.70 6.43
CA GLU A 77 14.14 -4.30 5.10
C GLU A 77 12.95 -5.14 4.63
N HIS A 78 12.86 -6.42 5.00
CA HIS A 78 11.69 -7.25 4.68
C HIS A 78 10.46 -6.84 5.47
N LEU A 79 10.62 -6.44 6.74
CA LEU A 79 9.53 -5.85 7.51
C LEU A 79 9.12 -4.51 6.90
N PHE A 80 10.09 -3.64 6.57
CA PHE A 80 9.82 -2.34 5.96
C PHE A 80 9.08 -2.48 4.63
N GLN A 81 9.51 -3.39 3.76
CA GLN A 81 8.82 -3.70 2.50
C GLN A 81 7.37 -4.13 2.73
N THR A 82 7.14 -5.02 3.71
CA THR A 82 5.79 -5.46 4.06
C THR A 82 4.92 -4.29 4.52
N ILE A 83 5.47 -3.41 5.37
CA ILE A 83 4.80 -2.20 5.84
C ILE A 83 4.49 -1.26 4.68
N PHE A 84 5.49 -0.98 3.83
CA PHE A 84 5.34 -0.11 2.68
C PHE A 84 4.21 -0.57 1.76
N LEU A 85 4.18 -1.86 1.38
CA LEU A 85 3.12 -2.42 0.54
C LEU A 85 1.75 -2.31 1.20
N LYS A 86 1.65 -2.62 2.49
CA LYS A 86 0.40 -2.49 3.25
C LYS A 86 -0.12 -1.05 3.23
N LEU A 87 0.73 -0.08 3.51
CA LEU A 87 0.36 1.34 3.57
C LEU A 87 -0.03 1.89 2.19
N ILE A 88 0.64 1.44 1.12
CA ILE A 88 0.24 1.78 -0.26
C ILE A 88 -1.12 1.18 -0.60
N ASP A 89 -1.38 -0.06 -0.23
CA ASP A 89 -2.69 -0.70 -0.45
C ASP A 89 -3.80 0.07 0.26
N GLU A 90 -3.59 0.46 1.52
CA GLU A 90 -4.53 1.27 2.30
C GLU A 90 -4.78 2.63 1.65
N LEU A 91 -3.71 3.32 1.22
CA LEU A 91 -3.81 4.63 0.57
C LEU A 91 -4.60 4.53 -0.74
N GLN A 92 -4.30 3.53 -1.58
CA GLN A 92 -4.99 3.31 -2.84
C GLN A 92 -6.47 2.98 -2.63
N GLN A 93 -6.79 2.14 -1.65
CA GLN A 93 -8.18 1.81 -1.31
C GLN A 93 -8.97 3.04 -0.87
N ASN A 94 -8.39 3.90 -0.02
CA ASN A 94 -9.03 5.14 0.44
C ASN A 94 -9.32 6.08 -0.74
N VAL A 95 -8.36 6.25 -1.65
CA VAL A 95 -8.54 7.08 -2.85
C VAL A 95 -9.64 6.51 -3.76
N MET A 96 -9.59 5.22 -4.08
CA MET A 96 -10.61 4.57 -4.92
C MET A 96 -12.00 4.66 -4.29
N GLN A 97 -12.12 4.41 -3.00
CA GLN A 97 -13.39 4.49 -2.30
C GLN A 97 -13.99 5.91 -2.36
N ALA A 98 -13.17 6.94 -2.15
CA ALA A 98 -13.60 8.32 -2.23
C ALA A 98 -14.07 8.67 -3.66
N MET A 99 -13.34 8.25 -4.70
CA MET A 99 -13.72 8.45 -6.08
C MET A 99 -15.06 7.76 -6.41
N MET A 100 -15.26 6.51 -5.96
CA MET A 100 -16.49 5.75 -6.20
C MET A 100 -17.72 6.30 -5.46
N GLN A 101 -17.52 6.93 -4.30
CA GLN A 101 -18.59 7.56 -3.51
C GLN A 101 -18.93 8.98 -3.99
N ALA A 102 -18.07 9.59 -4.80
CA ALA A 102 -18.37 10.86 -5.42
C ALA A 102 -19.47 10.72 -6.48
N SER A 103 -20.00 11.85 -6.95
CA SER A 103 -20.95 11.83 -8.07
C SER A 103 -20.27 11.27 -9.33
N SER A 104 -21.05 10.85 -10.33
CA SER A 104 -20.54 10.38 -11.64
C SER A 104 -19.87 11.47 -12.49
N ASP A 105 -19.76 12.70 -11.98
CA ASP A 105 -19.02 13.80 -12.61
C ASP A 105 -17.50 13.55 -12.45
N PRO A 106 -16.75 13.41 -13.56
CA PRO A 106 -15.32 13.15 -13.52
C PRO A 106 -14.53 14.18 -12.72
N LYS A 107 -14.90 15.46 -12.78
CA LYS A 107 -14.23 16.53 -12.01
C LYS A 107 -14.36 16.30 -10.52
N LYS A 108 -15.56 15.97 -10.04
CA LYS A 108 -15.82 15.66 -8.63
C LYS A 108 -15.12 14.38 -8.19
N MET A 109 -15.02 13.37 -9.06
CA MET A 109 -14.26 12.14 -8.76
C MET A 109 -12.77 12.44 -8.58
N ILE A 110 -12.18 13.25 -9.46
CA ILE A 110 -10.78 13.69 -9.35
C ILE A 110 -10.55 14.43 -8.03
N GLU A 111 -11.39 15.43 -7.73
CA GLU A 111 -11.29 16.20 -6.48
C GLU A 111 -11.44 15.32 -5.24
N ALA A 112 -12.38 14.38 -5.24
CA ALA A 112 -12.58 13.44 -4.14
C ALA A 112 -11.36 12.53 -3.93
N GLY A 113 -10.79 11.99 -5.01
CA GLY A 113 -9.60 11.15 -4.95
C GLY A 113 -8.37 11.91 -4.43
N LEU A 114 -8.11 13.11 -4.93
CA LEU A 114 -7.03 13.99 -4.47
C LEU A 114 -7.23 14.41 -3.01
N THR A 115 -8.46 14.75 -2.63
CA THR A 115 -8.81 15.10 -1.24
C THR A 115 -8.54 13.92 -0.31
N ALA A 116 -8.97 12.71 -0.67
CA ALA A 116 -8.73 11.51 0.12
C ALA A 116 -7.23 11.21 0.28
N LEU A 117 -6.45 11.31 -0.80
CA LEU A 117 -5.01 11.16 -0.78
C LEU A 117 -4.37 12.11 0.23
N LEU A 118 -4.60 13.42 0.06
CA LEU A 118 -3.96 14.47 0.86
C LEU A 118 -4.42 14.42 2.33
N THR A 119 -5.70 14.18 2.58
CA THR A 119 -6.24 14.01 3.93
C THR A 119 -5.60 12.82 4.63
N THR A 120 -5.50 11.67 3.95
CA THR A 120 -4.86 10.47 4.52
C THR A 120 -3.42 10.75 4.91
N LEU A 121 -2.65 11.46 4.09
CA LEU A 121 -1.25 11.80 4.38
C LEU A 121 -1.13 12.77 5.55
N ARG A 122 -1.97 13.80 5.61
CA ARG A 122 -1.95 14.80 6.68
C ARG A 122 -2.34 14.19 8.03
N ASP A 123 -3.38 13.37 8.03
CA ASP A 123 -3.92 12.77 9.25
C ASP A 123 -3.08 11.57 9.73
N ASN A 124 -2.24 11.02 8.85
CA ASN A 124 -1.30 9.93 9.16
C ASN A 124 0.14 10.29 8.78
N PRO A 125 0.80 11.22 9.49
CA PRO A 125 2.15 11.68 9.13
C PRO A 125 3.22 10.58 9.19
N ARG A 126 3.00 9.50 9.99
CA ARG A 126 3.87 8.33 10.01
C ARG A 126 3.79 7.54 8.71
N MET A 127 2.59 7.31 8.19
CA MET A 127 2.36 6.72 6.87
C MET A 127 3.02 7.57 5.78
N ALA A 128 2.79 8.88 5.81
CA ALA A 128 3.36 9.81 4.84
C ALA A 128 4.88 9.77 4.82
N ARG A 129 5.54 9.72 5.99
CA ARG A 129 6.99 9.57 6.11
C ARG A 129 7.47 8.27 5.50
N ILE A 130 6.88 7.13 5.87
CA ILE A 130 7.28 5.81 5.37
C ILE A 130 7.18 5.77 3.84
N ILE A 131 6.05 6.23 3.27
CA ILE A 131 5.79 6.14 1.83
C ILE A 131 6.65 7.11 1.02
N TYR A 132 6.78 8.37 1.47
CA TYR A 132 7.34 9.44 0.65
C TYR A 132 8.76 9.86 1.02
N ILE A 133 9.28 9.45 2.18
CA ILE A 133 10.64 9.78 2.61
C ILE A 133 11.49 8.52 2.73
N ASP A 134 11.15 7.62 3.65
CA ASP A 134 12.01 6.48 3.97
C ASP A 134 12.08 5.47 2.80
N ALA A 135 10.99 5.26 2.07
CA ALA A 135 10.96 4.35 0.92
C ALA A 135 11.93 4.77 -0.20
N MET A 136 12.20 6.05 -0.35
CA MET A 136 13.18 6.55 -1.34
C MET A 136 14.62 6.24 -0.94
N LEU A 137 14.88 6.01 0.34
CA LEU A 137 16.22 5.82 0.89
C LEU A 137 16.57 4.33 1.09
N VAL A 138 15.57 3.44 1.17
CA VAL A 138 15.79 2.01 1.39
C VAL A 138 16.12 1.31 0.07
N GLN A 139 17.41 1.05 -0.13
CA GLN A 139 17.99 0.55 -1.37
C GLN A 139 17.44 -0.83 -1.80
N GLU A 140 17.07 -1.68 -0.85
CA GLU A 140 16.44 -2.98 -1.11
C GLU A 140 15.10 -2.87 -1.85
N LEU A 141 14.35 -1.83 -1.60
CA LEU A 141 13.10 -1.59 -2.34
C LEU A 141 13.38 -1.25 -3.82
N HIS A 142 14.46 -0.52 -4.10
CA HIS A 142 14.85 -0.15 -5.46
C HIS A 142 15.40 -1.32 -6.27
N ASN A 143 16.10 -2.25 -5.62
CA ASN A 143 16.70 -3.42 -6.27
C ASN A 143 15.69 -4.53 -6.59
N GLN A 144 14.52 -4.49 -5.97
CA GLN A 144 13.41 -5.38 -6.26
C GLN A 144 12.41 -4.63 -7.14
N ALA A 145 11.77 -5.30 -8.09
CA ALA A 145 10.73 -4.73 -8.94
C ALA A 145 9.55 -4.08 -8.16
N THR A 146 9.57 -4.23 -6.84
CA THR A 146 8.51 -3.84 -5.90
C THR A 146 8.14 -2.36 -5.97
N ILE A 147 9.12 -1.43 -6.00
CA ILE A 147 8.81 0.01 -6.09
C ILE A 147 8.22 0.35 -7.44
N HIS A 148 8.82 -0.14 -8.53
CA HIS A 148 8.30 0.11 -9.87
C HIS A 148 6.88 -0.45 -10.04
N GLU A 149 6.64 -1.66 -9.55
CA GLU A 149 5.31 -2.26 -9.56
C GLU A 149 4.30 -1.46 -8.74
N THR A 150 4.73 -0.99 -7.56
CA THR A 150 3.87 -0.23 -6.64
C THR A 150 3.56 1.18 -7.16
N MET A 151 4.54 1.89 -7.70
CA MET A 151 4.32 3.17 -8.38
C MET A 151 3.37 3.01 -9.57
N GLY A 152 3.55 1.96 -10.37
CA GLY A 152 2.67 1.63 -11.49
C GLY A 152 1.21 1.33 -11.10
N ARG A 153 0.89 1.10 -9.82
CA ARG A 153 -0.51 0.90 -9.38
C ARG A 153 -1.34 2.17 -9.47
N PHE A 154 -0.80 3.30 -9.04
CA PHE A 154 -1.46 4.60 -9.18
C PHE A 154 -1.52 5.04 -10.64
N ASP A 155 -0.48 4.78 -11.44
CA ASP A 155 -0.48 5.04 -12.88
C ASP A 155 -1.63 4.29 -13.55
N ARG A 156 -1.76 2.97 -13.28
CA ARG A 156 -2.85 2.15 -13.82
C ARG A 156 -4.23 2.59 -13.33
N MET A 157 -4.35 3.06 -12.09
CA MET A 157 -5.60 3.60 -11.57
C MET A 157 -6.03 4.87 -12.33
N ILE A 158 -5.10 5.79 -12.58
CA ILE A 158 -5.33 7.02 -13.37
C ILE A 158 -5.66 6.65 -14.82
N GLN A 159 -4.91 5.73 -15.42
CA GLN A 159 -5.14 5.24 -16.77
C GLN A 159 -6.55 4.63 -16.92
N ALA A 160 -6.92 3.73 -16.01
CA ALA A 160 -8.25 3.12 -16.01
C ALA A 160 -9.36 4.15 -15.85
N PHE A 161 -9.17 5.16 -15.00
CA PHE A 161 -10.11 6.27 -14.84
C PHE A 161 -10.27 7.07 -16.14
N VAL A 162 -9.18 7.46 -16.81
CA VAL A 162 -9.21 8.17 -18.08
C VAL A 162 -9.94 7.35 -19.14
N MET A 163 -9.61 6.06 -19.29
CA MET A 163 -10.26 5.19 -20.28
C MET A 163 -11.76 5.00 -20.00
N LEU A 164 -12.14 4.90 -18.73
CA LEU A 164 -13.56 4.75 -18.35
C LEU A 164 -14.37 6.03 -18.63
N MET A 165 -13.80 7.19 -18.32
CA MET A 165 -14.51 8.48 -18.45
C MET A 165 -14.48 9.04 -19.88
N MET A 166 -13.55 8.59 -20.70
CA MET A 166 -13.34 9.05 -22.07
C MET A 166 -13.20 7.89 -23.07
N PRO A 167 -14.24 7.06 -23.24
CA PRO A 167 -14.16 5.85 -24.07
C PRO A 167 -13.87 6.14 -25.57
N ASN A 168 -14.13 7.36 -26.04
CA ASN A 168 -13.91 7.79 -27.42
C ASN A 168 -12.64 8.63 -27.60
N LEU A 169 -11.71 8.59 -26.65
CA LEU A 169 -10.48 9.36 -26.71
C LEU A 169 -9.58 8.85 -27.86
N SER A 170 -9.31 9.71 -28.85
CA SER A 170 -8.43 9.41 -29.98
C SER A 170 -6.94 9.48 -29.58
N ARG A 171 -6.52 8.68 -28.60
CA ARG A 171 -5.15 8.55 -28.10
C ARG A 171 -4.79 7.08 -27.97
N SER A 172 -3.54 6.75 -28.25
CA SER A 172 -3.06 5.40 -28.03
C SER A 172 -2.99 5.07 -26.53
N GLU A 173 -3.11 3.81 -26.18
CA GLU A 173 -2.96 3.34 -24.80
C GLU A 173 -1.60 3.74 -24.20
N GLN A 174 -0.54 3.75 -25.02
CA GLN A 174 0.79 4.17 -24.63
C GLN A 174 0.85 5.66 -24.26
N GLU A 175 0.18 6.54 -25.02
CA GLU A 175 0.11 7.97 -24.68
C GLU A 175 -0.66 8.18 -23.39
N ILE A 176 -1.78 7.49 -23.19
CA ILE A 176 -2.55 7.57 -21.93
C ILE A 176 -1.72 7.08 -20.75
N SER A 177 -0.97 5.99 -20.92
CA SER A 177 -0.07 5.45 -19.89
C SER A 177 1.00 6.47 -19.48
N LEU A 178 1.68 7.10 -20.46
CA LEU A 178 2.70 8.13 -20.19
C LEU A 178 2.12 9.36 -19.48
N VAL A 179 0.93 9.80 -19.90
CA VAL A 179 0.22 10.90 -19.24
C VAL A 179 -0.12 10.53 -17.79
N SER A 180 -0.61 9.31 -17.56
CA SER A 180 -0.96 8.83 -16.21
C SER A 180 0.26 8.78 -15.29
N THR A 181 1.41 8.31 -15.81
CA THR A 181 2.69 8.34 -15.10
C THR A 181 3.11 9.78 -14.79
N GLY A 182 2.95 10.71 -15.74
CA GLY A 182 3.25 12.13 -15.52
C GLY A 182 2.39 12.76 -14.43
N LEU A 183 1.08 12.49 -14.44
CA LEU A 183 0.14 12.97 -13.42
C LEU A 183 0.47 12.41 -12.03
N ASN A 184 0.72 11.10 -11.94
CA ASN A 184 1.13 10.47 -10.68
C ASN A 184 2.46 11.07 -10.17
N GLY A 185 3.45 11.24 -11.05
CA GLY A 185 4.71 11.87 -10.72
C GLY A 185 4.55 13.29 -10.21
N TYR A 186 3.67 14.09 -10.82
CA TYR A 186 3.37 15.45 -10.38
C TYR A 186 2.80 15.48 -8.95
N VAL A 187 1.77 14.68 -8.66
CA VAL A 187 1.17 14.61 -7.31
C VAL A 187 2.18 14.06 -6.30
N THR A 188 2.92 13.02 -6.66
CA THR A 188 3.96 12.44 -5.81
C THR A 188 5.01 13.47 -5.43
N GLN A 189 5.49 14.28 -6.39
CA GLN A 189 6.49 15.31 -6.11
C GLN A 189 5.96 16.41 -5.18
N ILE A 190 4.70 16.82 -5.33
CA ILE A 190 4.05 17.77 -4.43
C ILE A 190 3.91 17.15 -3.03
N ALA A 191 3.42 15.91 -2.94
CA ALA A 191 3.26 15.21 -1.67
C ALA A 191 4.58 15.07 -0.91
N ILE A 192 5.67 14.67 -1.59
CA ILE A 192 7.02 14.62 -1.00
C ILE A 192 7.41 15.96 -0.38
N ARG A 193 7.29 17.05 -1.14
CA ARG A 193 7.65 18.40 -0.65
C ARG A 193 6.77 18.83 0.52
N TRP A 194 5.49 18.54 0.47
CA TRP A 194 4.54 18.87 1.52
C TRP A 194 4.85 18.12 2.83
N VAL A 195 5.09 16.80 2.73
CA VAL A 195 5.50 15.97 3.87
C VAL A 195 6.84 16.43 4.44
N MET A 196 7.85 16.66 3.59
CA MET A 196 9.19 17.14 4.02
C MET A 196 9.15 18.52 4.67
N SER A 197 8.22 19.39 4.28
CA SER A 197 8.03 20.69 4.90
C SER A 197 7.32 20.63 6.27
N GLY A 198 6.86 19.46 6.69
CA GLY A 198 6.01 19.29 7.88
C GLY A 198 4.61 19.86 7.65
N PHE A 199 4.07 19.71 6.45
CA PHE A 199 2.72 20.15 6.06
C PHE A 199 2.49 21.67 6.20
N LYS A 200 3.50 22.49 5.85
CA LYS A 200 3.46 23.96 6.03
C LYS A 200 2.39 24.65 5.18
N GLN A 201 2.19 24.20 3.94
CA GLN A 201 1.14 24.72 3.08
C GLN A 201 -0.21 24.22 3.57
N SER A 202 -1.26 25.03 3.39
CA SER A 202 -2.62 24.59 3.69
C SER A 202 -3.03 23.44 2.76
N MET A 203 -3.90 22.58 3.24
CA MET A 203 -4.43 21.49 2.42
C MET A 203 -5.16 22.02 1.18
N GLU A 204 -5.86 23.15 1.30
CA GLU A 204 -6.59 23.79 0.20
C GLU A 204 -5.64 24.25 -0.90
N GLU A 205 -4.50 24.88 -0.56
CA GLU A 205 -3.47 25.28 -1.54
C GLU A 205 -2.90 24.09 -2.29
N VAL A 206 -2.57 23.00 -1.56
CA VAL A 206 -2.01 21.78 -2.15
C VAL A 206 -3.03 21.07 -3.04
N LEU A 207 -4.29 20.94 -2.56
CA LEU A 207 -5.38 20.36 -3.34
C LEU A 207 -5.66 21.15 -4.61
N SER A 208 -5.78 22.47 -4.53
CA SER A 208 -5.98 23.34 -5.69
C SER A 208 -4.85 23.16 -6.70
N SER A 209 -3.61 23.15 -6.26
CA SER A 209 -2.44 22.95 -7.13
C SER A 209 -2.46 21.59 -7.84
N CYS A 210 -2.82 20.52 -7.13
CA CYS A 210 -2.95 19.19 -7.74
C CYS A 210 -4.12 19.15 -8.73
N SER A 211 -5.26 19.70 -8.38
CA SER A 211 -6.49 19.65 -9.18
C SER A 211 -6.35 20.37 -10.53
N ILE A 212 -5.66 21.51 -10.57
CA ILE A 212 -5.48 22.30 -11.80
C ILE A 212 -4.95 21.46 -12.95
N VAL A 213 -3.89 20.64 -12.71
CA VAL A 213 -3.25 19.87 -13.78
C VAL A 213 -4.16 18.73 -14.25
N PHE A 214 -4.83 18.04 -13.34
CA PHE A 214 -5.81 17.01 -13.71
C PHE A 214 -6.98 17.56 -14.50
N LEU A 215 -7.56 18.67 -14.05
CA LEU A 215 -8.72 19.28 -14.69
C LEU A 215 -8.38 19.86 -16.07
N ALA A 216 -7.26 20.56 -16.20
CA ALA A 216 -6.80 21.11 -17.47
C ALA A 216 -6.55 20.01 -18.51
N LEU A 217 -5.94 18.89 -18.08
CA LEU A 217 -5.70 17.75 -18.95
C LEU A 217 -7.01 17.07 -19.35
N PHE A 218 -7.93 16.91 -18.41
CA PHE A 218 -9.24 16.35 -18.68
C PHE A 218 -10.04 17.21 -19.68
N GLU A 219 -10.02 18.53 -19.54
CA GLU A 219 -10.62 19.48 -20.49
C GLU A 219 -9.97 19.38 -21.86
N SER A 220 -8.63 19.36 -21.93
CA SER A 220 -7.86 19.20 -23.18
C SER A 220 -8.21 17.91 -23.94
N PHE A 221 -8.61 16.86 -23.24
CA PHE A 221 -9.07 15.62 -23.85
C PHE A 221 -10.55 15.69 -24.29
N SER A 222 -11.37 16.49 -23.62
CA SER A 222 -12.79 16.64 -23.93
C SER A 222 -13.07 17.57 -25.11
N ASP A 223 -12.21 18.58 -25.34
CA ASP A 223 -12.42 19.65 -26.36
C ASP A 223 -12.06 19.23 -27.79
N LYS A 224 -11.58 18.00 -28.03
CA LYS A 224 -11.29 17.49 -29.38
C LYS A 224 -12.43 16.59 -29.88
N LYS A 225 -13.60 17.20 -30.09
CA LYS A 225 -14.66 16.66 -30.94
C LYS A 225 -14.51 17.14 -32.38
#